data_c09fe02f94f153b3f2b2db67ca415aa7
#
_entry.id   c09fe02f94f153b3f2b2db67ca415aa7
#
_cell.length_a   1.000
_cell.length_b   1.000
_cell.length_c   1.000
_cell.angle_alpha   90.00
_cell.angle_beta   90.00
_cell.angle_gamma   90.00
#
_symmetry.space_group_name_H-M   'P 1'
#
loop_
_entity.id
_entity.type
_entity.pdbx_description
1 polymer ?
#
loop_
_entity_poly.entity_id
_entity_poly.type
_entity_poly.pdbx_seq_one_letter_code
_entity_poly.pdbx_strand_id
1 'polypeptide(L)'
;FLLFAIPIFMMADTIQKKISLDSANKEVKSIIQFVEEQCTRYDSLITLNKVRTQVELAEKALALNRDMQYRKETISRKRLKEFLDDQRLTGAIILDQNGDLLVEAKKDDTGYEFWKEVLQDANIKDTLKKEKKILIDMKQTGNWRYDYVAVSRKDMPGIIFCYRQLMQEESGDEISSIENLLN
;
A
#
# COMPACT_ATOMS: atom_id res chain seq x y z
N PHE A 1 52.78 48.44 24.86
CA PHE A 1 52.48 47.56 23.73
C PHE A 1 51.62 46.30 24.13
N LEU A 2 51.87 45.71 25.30
CA LEU A 2 51.17 44.53 25.80
C LEU A 2 49.67 44.77 26.13
N LEU A 3 49.29 45.97 26.54
CA LEU A 3 47.92 46.32 26.96
C LEU A 3 46.87 46.34 25.81
N PHE A 4 47.34 46.49 24.57
CA PHE A 4 46.43 46.47 23.38
C PHE A 4 46.37 45.13 22.66
N ALA A 5 47.30 44.21 22.95
CA ALA A 5 47.29 42.87 22.30
C ALA A 5 46.19 41.93 22.84
N ILE A 6 45.89 42.05 24.15
CA ILE A 6 44.88 41.17 24.79
C ILE A 6 43.46 41.38 24.23
N PRO A 7 42.91 42.61 24.10
CA PRO A 7 41.58 42.82 23.55
C PRO A 7 41.47 42.41 22.07
N ILE A 8 42.54 42.58 21.28
CA ILE A 8 42.54 42.15 19.87
C ILE A 8 42.46 40.63 19.75
N PHE A 9 43.18 39.91 20.61
CA PHE A 9 43.14 38.43 20.62
C PHE A 9 41.79 37.90 21.07
N MET A 10 41.15 38.50 22.08
CA MET A 10 39.81 38.15 22.52
C MET A 10 38.75 38.44 21.45
N MET A 11 38.87 39.54 20.70
CA MET A 11 38.00 39.84 19.58
C MET A 11 38.15 38.81 18.44
N ALA A 12 39.37 38.46 18.09
CA ALA A 12 39.64 37.47 17.05
C ALA A 12 39.07 36.09 17.39
N ASP A 13 39.24 35.61 18.64
CA ASP A 13 38.69 34.36 19.12
C ASP A 13 37.15 34.35 19.09
N THR A 14 36.50 35.45 19.48
CA THR A 14 35.04 35.61 19.44
C THR A 14 34.50 35.59 18.02
N ILE A 15 35.18 36.28 17.09
CA ILE A 15 34.79 36.28 15.66
C ILE A 15 34.97 34.91 15.05
N GLN A 16 36.06 34.20 15.35
CA GLN A 16 36.30 32.85 14.84
C GLN A 16 35.28 31.83 15.35
N LYS A 17 34.91 31.91 16.63
CA LYS A 17 33.81 31.06 17.19
C LYS A 17 32.48 31.36 16.54
N LYS A 18 32.15 32.62 16.27
CA LYS A 18 30.90 33.00 15.60
C LYS A 18 30.85 32.49 14.17
N ILE A 19 31.93 32.62 13.40
CA ILE A 19 32.02 32.09 12.02
C ILE A 19 31.90 30.58 12.01
N SER A 20 32.54 29.87 12.95
CA SER A 20 32.44 28.41 13.08
C SER A 20 31.01 27.96 13.42
N LEU A 21 30.32 28.67 14.32
CA LEU A 21 28.95 28.38 14.70
C LEU A 21 27.98 28.62 13.54
N ASP A 22 28.15 29.73 12.80
CA ASP A 22 27.30 30.03 11.63
C ASP A 22 27.52 29.02 10.50
N SER A 23 28.76 28.54 10.31
CA SER A 23 29.05 27.48 9.34
C SER A 23 28.41 26.16 9.74
N ALA A 24 28.54 25.74 11.00
CA ALA A 24 27.92 24.54 11.53
C ALA A 24 26.37 24.58 11.40
N ASN A 25 25.76 25.73 11.72
CA ASN A 25 24.31 25.90 11.58
C ASN A 25 23.84 25.81 10.12
N LYS A 26 24.61 26.32 9.16
CA LYS A 26 24.30 26.17 7.73
C LYS A 26 24.40 24.72 7.29
N GLU A 27 25.40 23.99 7.75
CA GLU A 27 25.60 22.58 7.43
C GLU A 27 24.43 21.72 7.98
N VAL A 28 24.07 21.92 9.25
CA VAL A 28 22.93 21.26 9.88
C VAL A 28 21.62 21.54 9.11
N LYS A 29 21.38 22.79 8.73
CA LYS A 29 20.20 23.17 7.95
C LYS A 29 20.17 22.49 6.58
N SER A 30 21.32 22.38 5.91
CA SER A 30 21.45 21.68 4.63
C SER A 30 21.15 20.18 4.76
N ILE A 31 21.63 19.54 5.84
CA ILE A 31 21.35 18.13 6.13
C ILE A 31 19.86 17.91 6.40
N ILE A 32 19.22 18.76 7.20
CA ILE A 32 17.79 18.68 7.47
C ILE A 32 16.98 18.77 6.17
N GLN A 33 17.28 19.75 5.32
CA GLN A 33 16.60 19.93 4.03
C GLN A 33 16.78 18.70 3.13
N PHE A 34 17.99 18.15 3.07
CA PHE A 34 18.24 16.92 2.31
C PHE A 34 17.41 15.74 2.81
N VAL A 35 17.34 15.54 4.14
CA VAL A 35 16.55 14.47 4.74
C VAL A 35 15.06 14.66 4.43
N GLU A 36 14.52 15.88 4.55
CA GLU A 36 13.12 16.19 4.21
C GLU A 36 12.82 15.89 2.73
N GLU A 37 13.72 16.25 1.82
CA GLU A 37 13.57 15.95 0.39
C GLU A 37 13.58 14.44 0.12
N GLN A 38 14.46 13.67 0.79
CA GLN A 38 14.50 12.21 0.66
C GLN A 38 13.23 11.55 1.20
N CYS A 39 12.75 11.96 2.37
CA CYS A 39 11.49 11.47 2.94
C CYS A 39 10.31 11.72 2.00
N THR A 40 10.17 12.93 1.46
CA THR A 40 9.09 13.27 0.52
C THR A 40 9.17 12.45 -0.76
N ARG A 41 10.36 12.20 -1.27
CA ARG A 41 10.58 11.35 -2.45
C ARG A 41 10.21 9.89 -2.18
N TYR A 42 10.57 9.38 -1.01
CA TYR A 42 10.25 8.02 -0.58
C TYR A 42 8.73 7.80 -0.44
N ASP A 43 8.03 8.72 0.22
CA ASP A 43 6.57 8.69 0.36
C ASP A 43 5.86 8.71 -1.01
N SER A 44 6.39 9.48 -1.96
CA SER A 44 5.86 9.53 -3.32
C SER A 44 6.02 8.18 -4.04
N LEU A 45 7.17 7.50 -3.88
CA LEU A 45 7.42 6.18 -4.46
C LEU A 45 6.51 5.10 -3.87
N ILE A 46 6.32 5.10 -2.54
CA ILE A 46 5.39 4.17 -1.87
C ILE A 46 3.97 4.37 -2.41
N THR A 47 3.52 5.61 -2.51
CA THR A 47 2.19 5.95 -3.02
C THR A 47 2.00 5.48 -4.47
N LEU A 48 2.98 5.72 -5.35
CA LEU A 48 2.94 5.27 -6.74
C LEU A 48 2.89 3.74 -6.85
N ASN A 49 3.71 3.02 -6.07
CA ASN A 49 3.69 1.56 -6.05
C ASN A 49 2.35 1.00 -5.56
N LYS A 50 1.76 1.62 -4.53
CA LYS A 50 0.43 1.26 -4.04
C LYS A 50 -0.63 1.42 -5.12
N VAL A 51 -0.68 2.57 -5.78
CA VAL A 51 -1.63 2.84 -6.87
C VAL A 51 -1.45 1.85 -8.01
N ARG A 52 -0.21 1.58 -8.43
CA ARG A 52 0.10 0.59 -9.47
C ARG A 52 -0.43 -0.80 -9.11
N THR A 53 -0.16 -1.26 -7.90
CA THR A 53 -0.65 -2.56 -7.42
C THR A 53 -2.17 -2.65 -7.41
N GLN A 54 -2.84 -1.58 -7.00
CA GLN A 54 -4.30 -1.49 -7.01
C GLN A 54 -4.88 -1.52 -8.43
N VAL A 55 -4.28 -0.81 -9.37
CA VAL A 55 -4.70 -0.84 -10.78
C VAL A 55 -4.52 -2.23 -11.39
N GLU A 56 -3.37 -2.87 -11.18
CA GLU A 56 -3.13 -4.24 -11.63
C GLU A 56 -4.17 -5.23 -11.06
N LEU A 57 -4.53 -5.09 -9.80
CA LEU A 57 -5.53 -5.93 -9.14
C LEU A 57 -6.92 -5.71 -9.76
N ALA A 58 -7.27 -4.45 -10.06
CA ALA A 58 -8.51 -4.09 -10.72
C ALA A 58 -8.61 -4.68 -12.14
N GLU A 59 -7.54 -4.59 -12.93
CA GLU A 59 -7.48 -5.17 -14.26
C GLU A 59 -7.72 -6.69 -14.25
N LYS A 60 -7.15 -7.40 -13.28
CA LYS A 60 -7.33 -8.84 -13.09
C LYS A 60 -8.76 -9.19 -12.69
N ALA A 61 -9.37 -8.45 -11.77
CA ALA A 61 -10.77 -8.65 -11.41
C ALA A 61 -11.72 -8.41 -12.59
N LEU A 62 -11.45 -7.37 -13.40
CA LEU A 62 -12.19 -7.10 -14.62
C LEU A 62 -11.99 -8.17 -15.70
N ALA A 63 -10.80 -8.76 -15.80
CA ALA A 63 -10.51 -9.86 -16.70
C ALA A 63 -11.33 -11.12 -16.33
N LEU A 64 -11.37 -11.46 -15.02
CA LEU A 64 -12.19 -12.56 -14.51
C LEU A 64 -13.68 -12.31 -14.82
N ASN A 65 -14.17 -11.11 -14.56
CA ASN A 65 -15.55 -10.73 -14.83
C ASN A 65 -15.91 -10.85 -16.33
N ARG A 66 -14.99 -10.49 -17.23
CA ARG A 66 -15.16 -10.69 -18.67
C ARG A 66 -15.18 -12.16 -19.06
N ASP A 67 -14.26 -12.97 -18.54
CA ASP A 67 -14.20 -14.40 -18.83
C ASP A 67 -15.52 -15.11 -18.43
N MET A 68 -16.06 -14.78 -17.26
CA MET A 68 -17.36 -15.28 -16.79
C MET A 68 -18.51 -14.86 -17.70
N GLN A 69 -18.52 -13.60 -18.15
CA GLN A 69 -19.57 -13.08 -19.05
C GLN A 69 -19.61 -13.81 -20.40
N TYR A 70 -18.43 -14.10 -20.97
CA TYR A 70 -18.36 -14.73 -22.30
C TYR A 70 -18.71 -16.21 -22.29
N ARG A 71 -18.43 -16.92 -21.19
CA ARG A 71 -18.59 -18.39 -21.17
C ARG A 71 -19.97 -18.88 -20.77
N LYS A 72 -20.76 -18.03 -20.14
CA LYS A 72 -22.13 -18.37 -19.65
C LYS A 72 -22.18 -19.60 -18.73
N GLU A 73 -21.06 -20.08 -18.26
CA GLU A 73 -20.92 -21.23 -17.38
C GLU A 73 -20.52 -20.77 -15.99
N THR A 74 -21.05 -21.42 -14.97
CA THR A 74 -20.60 -21.23 -13.59
C THR A 74 -19.13 -21.61 -13.50
N ILE A 75 -18.29 -20.67 -13.09
CA ILE A 75 -16.86 -20.95 -12.94
C ILE A 75 -16.64 -22.02 -11.88
N SER A 76 -15.91 -23.08 -12.20
CA SER A 76 -15.56 -24.12 -11.24
C SER A 76 -14.41 -23.64 -10.34
N ARG A 77 -14.33 -24.20 -9.12
CA ARG A 77 -13.23 -23.94 -8.19
C ARG A 77 -11.84 -24.25 -8.80
N LYS A 78 -11.76 -25.33 -9.59
CA LYS A 78 -10.51 -25.71 -10.29
C LYS A 78 -10.05 -24.59 -11.22
N ARG A 79 -10.96 -24.10 -12.05
CA ARG A 79 -10.65 -23.04 -13.01
C ARG A 79 -10.33 -21.72 -12.32
N LEU A 80 -11.02 -21.41 -11.22
CA LEU A 80 -10.70 -20.24 -10.43
C LEU A 80 -9.30 -20.32 -9.85
N LYS A 81 -8.85 -21.53 -9.41
CA LYS A 81 -7.46 -21.76 -8.98
C LYS A 81 -6.45 -21.52 -10.10
N GLU A 82 -6.71 -22.09 -11.30
CA GLU A 82 -5.86 -21.87 -12.47
C GLU A 82 -5.72 -20.37 -12.78
N PHE A 83 -6.83 -19.63 -12.73
CA PHE A 83 -6.81 -18.17 -12.87
C PHE A 83 -5.96 -17.48 -11.80
N LEU A 84 -6.04 -17.88 -10.53
CA LEU A 84 -5.22 -17.32 -9.46
C LEU A 84 -3.73 -17.54 -9.71
N ASP A 85 -3.35 -18.71 -10.22
CA ASP A 85 -1.96 -19.05 -10.52
C ASP A 85 -1.43 -18.18 -11.66
N ASP A 86 -2.16 -18.10 -12.76
CA ASP A 86 -1.81 -17.31 -13.92
C ASP A 86 -1.69 -15.81 -13.60
N GLN A 87 -2.60 -15.31 -12.77
CA GLN A 87 -2.66 -13.90 -12.42
C GLN A 87 -1.86 -13.52 -11.16
N ARG A 88 -1.22 -14.48 -10.49
CA ARG A 88 -0.46 -14.25 -9.24
C ARG A 88 -1.30 -13.55 -8.18
N LEU A 89 -2.54 -14.00 -8.00
CA LEU A 89 -3.45 -13.57 -6.95
C LEU A 89 -3.35 -14.52 -5.76
N THR A 90 -3.67 -14.02 -4.55
CA THR A 90 -3.79 -14.87 -3.36
C THR A 90 -5.15 -15.55 -3.33
N GLY A 91 -6.20 -14.85 -3.73
CA GLY A 91 -7.51 -15.45 -3.80
C GLY A 91 -8.52 -14.68 -4.64
N ALA A 92 -9.60 -15.36 -4.98
CA ALA A 92 -10.79 -14.78 -5.57
C ALA A 92 -12.05 -15.45 -5.00
N ILE A 93 -13.09 -14.65 -4.84
CA ILE A 93 -14.35 -15.02 -4.22
C ILE A 93 -15.48 -14.49 -5.11
N ILE A 94 -16.46 -15.32 -5.37
CA ILE A 94 -17.61 -14.96 -6.19
C ILE A 94 -18.85 -15.17 -5.34
N LEU A 95 -19.61 -14.09 -5.19
CA LEU A 95 -20.85 -14.05 -4.41
C LEU A 95 -22.05 -13.80 -5.33
N ASP A 96 -23.21 -14.23 -4.88
CA ASP A 96 -24.47 -13.90 -5.50
C ASP A 96 -25.00 -12.51 -5.09
N GLN A 97 -26.21 -12.15 -5.50
CA GLN A 97 -26.86 -10.90 -5.19
C GLN A 97 -27.17 -10.69 -3.70
N ASN A 98 -27.25 -11.75 -2.92
CA ASN A 98 -27.52 -11.71 -1.48
C ASN A 98 -26.20 -11.61 -0.67
N GLY A 99 -25.05 -11.77 -1.34
CA GLY A 99 -23.74 -11.87 -0.69
C GLY A 99 -23.39 -13.30 -0.28
N ASP A 100 -24.15 -14.31 -0.74
CA ASP A 100 -23.88 -15.71 -0.46
C ASP A 100 -22.76 -16.24 -1.34
N LEU A 101 -21.91 -17.09 -0.77
CA LEU A 101 -20.74 -17.64 -1.45
C LEU A 101 -21.16 -18.64 -2.54
N LEU A 102 -20.83 -18.33 -3.79
CA LEU A 102 -20.99 -19.24 -4.91
C LEU A 102 -19.75 -20.11 -5.14
N VAL A 103 -18.59 -19.49 -5.20
CA VAL A 103 -17.31 -20.19 -5.36
C VAL A 103 -16.18 -19.36 -4.80
N GLU A 104 -15.22 -20.04 -4.19
CA GLU A 104 -14.00 -19.47 -3.65
C GLU A 104 -12.79 -20.30 -4.08
N ALA A 105 -11.71 -19.63 -4.42
CA ALA A 105 -10.38 -20.21 -4.51
C ALA A 105 -9.38 -19.30 -3.80
N LYS A 106 -8.50 -19.89 -3.00
CA LYS A 106 -7.45 -19.18 -2.25
C LYS A 106 -6.20 -20.03 -2.13
N LYS A 107 -5.08 -19.36 -1.99
CA LYS A 107 -3.75 -19.93 -1.74
C LYS A 107 -3.30 -19.72 -0.29
N ASP A 108 -3.97 -18.82 0.43
CA ASP A 108 -3.70 -18.55 1.83
C ASP A 108 -4.30 -19.64 2.72
N ASP A 109 -3.55 -20.06 3.71
CA ASP A 109 -3.98 -21.07 4.69
C ASP A 109 -4.50 -20.43 5.99
N THR A 110 -4.69 -19.10 6.02
CA THR A 110 -5.04 -18.39 7.25
C THR A 110 -6.44 -18.74 7.78
N GLY A 111 -7.30 -19.29 6.94
CA GLY A 111 -8.70 -19.56 7.30
C GLY A 111 -9.54 -18.30 7.52
N TYR A 112 -8.92 -17.12 7.47
CA TYR A 112 -9.60 -15.86 7.69
C TYR A 112 -10.41 -15.44 6.46
N GLU A 113 -11.68 -15.14 6.68
CA GLU A 113 -12.63 -14.75 5.63
C GLU A 113 -12.92 -13.24 5.71
N PHE A 114 -11.89 -12.40 5.40
CA PHE A 114 -11.97 -10.94 5.46
C PHE A 114 -13.18 -10.38 4.71
N TRP A 115 -13.59 -11.02 3.65
CA TRP A 115 -14.71 -10.59 2.81
C TRP A 115 -16.05 -10.58 3.56
N LYS A 116 -16.24 -11.45 4.56
CA LYS A 116 -17.45 -11.44 5.41
C LYS A 116 -17.57 -10.15 6.21
N GLU A 117 -16.44 -9.62 6.69
CA GLU A 117 -16.42 -8.33 7.39
C GLU A 117 -16.66 -7.16 6.45
N VAL A 118 -16.00 -7.16 5.27
CA VAL A 118 -16.16 -6.07 4.31
C VAL A 118 -17.52 -6.03 3.64
N LEU A 119 -18.28 -7.14 3.61
CA LEU A 119 -19.68 -7.16 3.15
C LEU A 119 -20.60 -6.24 3.96
N GLN A 120 -20.22 -5.87 5.17
CA GLN A 120 -20.99 -4.92 5.99
C GLN A 120 -20.79 -3.47 5.55
N ASP A 121 -19.74 -3.18 4.79
CA ASP A 121 -19.44 -1.85 4.28
C ASP A 121 -20.51 -1.36 3.28
N ALA A 122 -20.89 -0.09 3.39
CA ALA A 122 -21.88 0.53 2.52
C ALA A 122 -21.43 0.52 1.05
N ASN A 123 -20.14 0.77 0.78
CA ASN A 123 -19.59 0.78 -0.57
C ASN A 123 -19.65 -0.61 -1.25
N ILE A 124 -19.50 -1.68 -0.48
CA ILE A 124 -19.66 -3.05 -0.98
C ILE A 124 -21.14 -3.33 -1.27
N LYS A 125 -22.04 -2.89 -0.40
CA LYS A 125 -23.50 -3.02 -0.63
C LYS A 125 -23.94 -2.27 -1.88
N ASP A 126 -23.41 -1.09 -2.14
CA ASP A 126 -23.63 -0.32 -3.38
C ASP A 126 -23.10 -1.08 -4.61
N THR A 127 -21.96 -1.75 -4.46
CA THR A 127 -21.38 -2.58 -5.53
C THR A 127 -22.25 -3.82 -5.81
N LEU A 128 -22.79 -4.45 -4.78
CA LEU A 128 -23.76 -5.56 -4.92
C LEU A 128 -25.04 -5.11 -5.66
N LYS A 129 -25.55 -3.92 -5.35
CA LYS A 129 -26.71 -3.32 -6.00
C LYS A 129 -26.43 -2.77 -7.40
N LYS A 130 -25.18 -2.84 -7.88
CA LYS A 130 -24.69 -2.27 -9.14
C LYS A 130 -24.69 -0.73 -9.20
N GLU A 131 -24.86 -0.04 -8.08
CA GLU A 131 -24.71 1.41 -7.99
C GLU A 131 -23.25 1.83 -8.21
N LYS A 132 -22.31 1.00 -7.71
CA LYS A 132 -20.88 1.08 -8.04
C LYS A 132 -20.44 -0.13 -8.86
N LYS A 133 -19.65 0.09 -9.91
CA LYS A 133 -19.14 -0.98 -10.77
C LYS A 133 -17.90 -1.65 -10.22
N ILE A 134 -17.11 -0.92 -9.45
CA ILE A 134 -15.83 -1.35 -8.91
C ILE A 134 -15.54 -0.59 -7.61
N LEU A 135 -15.00 -1.30 -6.64
CA LEU A 135 -14.41 -0.76 -5.42
C LEU A 135 -13.02 -1.34 -5.25
N ILE A 136 -12.06 -0.48 -4.93
CA ILE A 136 -10.68 -0.84 -4.62
C ILE A 136 -10.39 -0.37 -3.22
N ASP A 137 -10.02 -1.29 -2.33
CA ASP A 137 -9.76 -0.96 -0.93
C ASP A 137 -8.78 -1.94 -0.31
N MET A 138 -8.48 -1.78 0.98
CA MET A 138 -7.66 -2.68 1.77
C MET A 138 -8.29 -2.99 3.13
N LYS A 139 -8.04 -4.19 3.63
CA LYS A 139 -8.38 -4.60 4.99
C LYS A 139 -7.12 -5.06 5.71
N GLN A 140 -6.90 -4.53 6.89
CA GLN A 140 -5.81 -4.94 7.76
C GLN A 140 -6.34 -5.78 8.92
N THR A 141 -5.67 -6.88 9.22
CA THR A 141 -6.02 -7.79 10.31
C THR A 141 -4.78 -8.45 10.87
N GLY A 142 -4.41 -8.11 12.11
CA GLY A 142 -3.14 -8.55 12.70
C GLY A 142 -1.95 -8.15 11.80
N ASN A 143 -1.06 -9.11 11.54
CA ASN A 143 0.12 -8.91 10.70
C ASN A 143 -0.16 -9.06 9.19
N TRP A 144 -1.43 -9.13 8.79
CA TRP A 144 -1.82 -9.33 7.40
C TRP A 144 -2.56 -8.11 6.85
N ARG A 145 -2.23 -7.75 5.61
CA ARG A 145 -2.95 -6.78 4.81
C ARG A 145 -3.54 -7.48 3.59
N TYR A 146 -4.80 -7.25 3.36
CA TYR A 146 -5.54 -7.72 2.19
C TYR A 146 -5.84 -6.52 1.30
N ASP A 147 -5.09 -6.39 0.20
CA ASP A 147 -5.44 -5.45 -0.85
C ASP A 147 -6.47 -6.14 -1.74
N TYR A 148 -7.67 -5.59 -1.86
CA TYR A 148 -8.76 -6.22 -2.60
C TYR A 148 -9.46 -5.29 -3.57
N VAL A 149 -10.05 -5.90 -4.57
CA VAL A 149 -10.94 -5.26 -5.52
C VAL A 149 -12.25 -6.02 -5.55
N ALA A 150 -13.35 -5.31 -5.43
CA ALA A 150 -14.69 -5.81 -5.58
C ALA A 150 -15.32 -5.27 -6.86
N VAL A 151 -15.84 -6.14 -7.72
CA VAL A 151 -16.42 -5.78 -9.02
C VAL A 151 -17.82 -6.37 -9.14
N SER A 152 -18.80 -5.54 -9.54
CA SER A 152 -20.14 -6.02 -9.87
C SER A 152 -20.08 -6.99 -11.05
N ARG A 153 -20.70 -8.16 -10.91
CA ARG A 153 -20.77 -9.18 -11.98
C ARG A 153 -21.57 -8.68 -13.18
N LYS A 154 -21.12 -9.07 -14.36
CA LYS A 154 -21.78 -8.74 -15.63
C LYS A 154 -22.69 -9.82 -16.14
N ASP A 155 -22.42 -11.08 -15.78
CA ASP A 155 -23.19 -12.25 -16.21
C ASP A 155 -24.51 -12.41 -15.45
N MET A 156 -24.48 -12.14 -14.15
CA MET A 156 -25.66 -12.17 -13.27
C MET A 156 -25.49 -11.21 -12.09
N PRO A 157 -26.53 -10.89 -11.31
CA PRO A 157 -26.38 -10.09 -10.09
C PRO A 157 -25.44 -10.76 -9.08
N GLY A 158 -24.53 -9.97 -8.49
CA GLY A 158 -23.53 -10.44 -7.55
C GLY A 158 -22.24 -9.67 -7.64
N ILE A 159 -21.21 -10.14 -6.94
CA ILE A 159 -19.92 -9.48 -6.83
C ILE A 159 -18.76 -10.48 -6.97
N ILE A 160 -17.66 -10.02 -7.53
CA ILE A 160 -16.38 -10.72 -7.59
C ILE A 160 -15.40 -9.97 -6.72
N PHE A 161 -14.77 -10.64 -5.77
CA PHE A 161 -13.59 -10.18 -5.08
C PHE A 161 -12.34 -10.81 -5.66
N CYS A 162 -11.32 -10.02 -5.96
CA CYS A 162 -9.95 -10.49 -6.18
C CYS A 162 -9.04 -9.81 -5.16
N TYR A 163 -8.11 -10.57 -4.55
CA TYR A 163 -7.28 -10.02 -3.50
C TYR A 163 -5.85 -10.56 -3.52
N ARG A 164 -4.96 -9.76 -2.93
CA ARG A 164 -3.61 -10.15 -2.52
C ARG A 164 -3.50 -10.02 -1.01
N GLN A 165 -2.94 -11.03 -0.39
CA GLN A 165 -2.55 -11.02 1.00
C GLN A 165 -1.05 -10.70 1.09
N LEU A 166 -0.71 -9.73 1.89
CA LEU A 166 0.65 -9.28 2.13
C LEU A 166 0.92 -9.38 3.63
N MET A 167 2.11 -9.84 3.99
CA MET A 167 2.58 -9.73 5.37
C MET A 167 2.92 -8.25 5.60
N GLN A 168 2.43 -7.70 6.70
CA GLN A 168 2.88 -6.40 7.13
C GLN A 168 4.27 -6.59 7.72
N GLU A 169 5.29 -6.08 7.05
CA GLU A 169 6.62 -5.96 7.65
C GLU A 169 6.48 -5.09 8.90
N GLU A 170 6.96 -5.57 10.02
CA GLU A 170 7.02 -4.76 11.24
C GLU A 170 7.79 -3.49 10.89
N SER A 171 7.19 -2.34 11.17
CA SER A 171 7.76 -1.01 10.87
C SER A 171 9.14 -0.75 11.53
N GLY A 172 9.70 -1.73 12.22
CA GLY A 172 11.05 -1.73 12.77
C GLY A 172 12.16 -1.85 11.72
N ASP A 173 11.93 -2.55 10.61
CA ASP A 173 12.98 -2.75 9.60
C ASP A 173 13.18 -1.52 8.68
N GLU A 174 12.16 -0.69 8.52
CA GLU A 174 12.31 0.57 7.77
C GLU A 174 13.19 1.59 8.51
N ILE A 175 13.12 1.64 9.83
CA ILE A 175 13.97 2.52 10.66
C ILE A 175 15.43 2.02 10.63
N SER A 176 15.65 0.70 10.66
CA SER A 176 17.00 0.13 10.56
C SER A 176 17.67 0.40 9.21
N SER A 177 16.89 0.52 8.13
CA SER A 177 17.38 0.90 6.80
C SER A 177 17.89 2.33 6.75
N ILE A 178 17.24 3.25 7.47
CA ILE A 178 17.67 4.66 7.58
C ILE A 178 18.92 4.77 8.47
N GLU A 179 19.00 4.01 9.56
CA GLU A 179 20.21 3.97 10.41
C GLU A 179 21.42 3.39 9.66
N ASN A 180 21.23 2.39 8.80
CA ASN A 180 22.27 1.82 7.95
C ASN A 180 22.72 2.75 6.81
N LEU A 181 21.90 3.72 6.42
CA LEU A 181 22.27 4.76 5.44
C LEU A 181 23.00 5.94 6.06
N LEU A 182 22.94 6.11 7.38
CA LEU A 182 23.59 7.20 8.12
C LEU A 182 24.92 6.80 8.76
N ASN A 183 25.30 5.53 8.73
CA ASN A 183 26.60 4.98 9.14
C ASN A 183 27.48 4.64 7.94
#